data_d72cbea4155129432917aac7654a0afc
#
_entry.id   d72cbea4155129432917aac7654a0afc
#
_cell.length_a   1.000
_cell.length_b   1.000
_cell.length_c   1.000
_cell.angle_alpha   90.00
_cell.angle_beta   90.00
_cell.angle_gamma   90.00
#
_symmetry.space_group_name_H-M   'P 1'
#
loop_
_entity.id
_entity.type
_entity.pdbx_description
1 polymer ?
#
loop_
_entity_poly.entity_id
_entity_poly.type
_entity_poly.pdbx_seq_one_letter_code
_entity_poly.pdbx_strand_id
1 'polypeptide(L)'
;MLNTICIYDYGTGNYSSVENALKKLGRKVLISNHMDILKKSDGIIFPGVGSFPTAMNSINKKKIKNQLIRLIKNKKPILGICLGMQILTECSEEISFSKGLSIIPGEIKYNISKKTNIGWKKIHFISSKSKYHSLNNEYFYFLHSLSYKGPIKYQKAITKKTFE
;
A
#
# COMPACT_ATOMS: atom_id res chain seq x y z
N MET A 1 -3.04 21.43 -5.02
CA MET A 1 -2.45 20.16 -5.53
C MET A 1 -1.35 19.73 -4.57
N LEU A 2 -1.15 18.41 -4.40
CA LEU A 2 -0.03 17.88 -3.60
C LEU A 2 1.29 18.17 -4.34
N ASN A 3 2.20 18.92 -3.75
CA ASN A 3 3.43 19.38 -4.40
C ASN A 3 4.63 18.52 -4.02
N THR A 4 4.76 18.23 -2.73
CA THR A 4 5.86 17.45 -2.17
C THR A 4 5.35 16.10 -1.66
N ILE A 5 5.81 15.01 -2.24
CA ILE A 5 5.46 13.65 -1.85
C ILE A 5 6.66 13.01 -1.15
N CYS A 6 6.43 12.41 0.01
CA CYS A 6 7.44 11.61 0.68
C CYS A 6 7.21 10.12 0.41
N ILE A 7 8.20 9.45 -0.12
CA ILE A 7 8.26 7.99 -0.17
C ILE A 7 8.82 7.54 1.18
N TYR A 8 8.04 6.72 1.90
CA TYR A 8 8.47 6.22 3.20
C TYR A 8 9.55 5.15 3.05
N ASP A 9 10.70 5.38 3.67
CA ASP A 9 11.83 4.47 3.68
C ASP A 9 11.79 3.56 4.91
N TYR A 10 11.42 2.30 4.74
CA TYR A 10 11.53 1.28 5.76
C TYR A 10 12.72 0.32 5.56
N GLY A 11 13.69 0.73 4.73
CA GLY A 11 14.96 0.01 4.53
C GLY A 11 14.92 -1.06 3.43
N THR A 12 13.75 -1.30 2.83
CA THR A 12 13.57 -2.23 1.72
C THR A 12 12.58 -1.63 0.73
N GLY A 13 12.87 -1.62 -0.56
CA GLY A 13 11.91 -1.11 -1.54
C GLY A 13 12.56 -0.69 -2.85
N ASN A 14 11.78 -0.71 -3.92
CA ASN A 14 12.15 -0.11 -5.20
C ASN A 14 11.70 1.36 -5.20
N TYR A 15 12.41 2.20 -4.46
CA TYR A 15 12.09 3.63 -4.34
C TYR A 15 12.27 4.37 -5.66
N SER A 16 13.30 4.00 -6.44
CA SER A 16 13.66 4.68 -7.69
C SER A 16 12.54 4.63 -8.73
N SER A 17 11.83 3.52 -8.86
CA SER A 17 10.71 3.41 -9.80
C SER A 17 9.56 4.34 -9.42
N VAL A 18 9.22 4.43 -8.13
CA VAL A 18 8.16 5.31 -7.63
C VAL A 18 8.59 6.78 -7.73
N GLU A 19 9.84 7.08 -7.39
CA GLU A 19 10.42 8.41 -7.50
C GLU A 19 10.38 8.92 -8.95
N ASN A 20 10.84 8.11 -9.91
CA ASN A 20 10.84 8.46 -11.32
C ASN A 20 9.42 8.70 -11.86
N ALA A 21 8.45 7.89 -11.46
CA ALA A 21 7.06 8.08 -11.84
C ALA A 21 6.51 9.43 -11.30
N LEU A 22 6.78 9.75 -10.05
CA LEU A 22 6.36 11.02 -9.43
C LEU A 22 7.05 12.23 -10.07
N LYS A 23 8.34 12.15 -10.37
CA LYS A 23 9.09 13.21 -11.07
C LYS A 23 8.51 13.48 -12.45
N LYS A 24 8.15 12.43 -13.21
CA LYS A 24 7.45 12.58 -14.51
C LYS A 24 6.10 13.28 -14.37
N LEU A 25 5.44 13.16 -13.22
CA LEU A 25 4.21 13.88 -12.90
C LEU A 25 4.47 15.29 -12.33
N GLY A 26 5.70 15.79 -12.39
CA GLY A 26 6.08 17.13 -11.92
C GLY A 26 6.04 17.29 -10.39
N ARG A 27 6.21 16.19 -9.61
CA ARG A 27 6.17 16.25 -8.16
C ARG A 27 7.57 16.35 -7.55
N LYS A 28 7.71 17.15 -6.50
CA LYS A 28 8.89 17.12 -5.64
C LYS A 28 8.85 15.84 -4.80
N VAL A 29 9.94 15.08 -4.81
CA VAL A 29 10.00 13.78 -4.13
C VAL A 29 11.06 13.81 -3.05
N LEU A 30 10.72 13.30 -1.89
CA LEU A 30 11.63 13.05 -0.77
C LEU A 30 11.55 11.57 -0.43
N ILE A 31 12.69 10.97 -0.08
CA ILE A 31 12.74 9.59 0.43
C ILE A 31 13.22 9.69 1.86
N SER A 32 12.40 9.30 2.82
CA SER A 32 12.73 9.46 4.23
C SER A 32 11.85 8.60 5.15
N ASN A 33 12.40 8.33 6.34
CA ASN A 33 11.66 7.75 7.46
C ASN A 33 11.62 8.70 8.67
N HIS A 34 12.11 9.93 8.52
CA HIS A 34 12.06 10.95 9.57
C HIS A 34 10.68 11.56 9.67
N MET A 35 10.10 11.55 10.87
CA MET A 35 8.73 12.02 11.11
C MET A 35 8.50 13.48 10.72
N ASP A 36 9.50 14.33 10.87
CA ASP A 36 9.35 15.76 10.52
C ASP A 36 9.23 15.96 9.00
N ILE A 37 9.92 15.16 8.21
CA ILE A 37 9.79 15.15 6.75
C ILE A 37 8.41 14.62 6.35
N LEU A 38 7.96 13.52 6.97
CA LEU A 38 6.63 12.95 6.73
C LEU A 38 5.51 13.95 7.08
N LYS A 39 5.64 14.68 8.20
CA LYS A 39 4.67 15.69 8.60
C LYS A 39 4.61 16.86 7.61
N LYS A 40 5.76 17.34 7.15
CA LYS A 40 5.87 18.51 6.23
C LYS A 40 5.49 18.16 4.78
N SER A 41 5.58 16.90 4.35
CA SER A 41 5.17 16.50 2.99
C SER A 41 3.66 16.61 2.83
N ASP A 42 3.19 16.82 1.59
CA ASP A 42 1.76 16.90 1.27
C ASP A 42 1.08 15.54 1.22
N GLY A 43 1.84 14.49 0.92
CA GLY A 43 1.37 13.11 0.91
C GLY A 43 2.50 12.12 1.12
N ILE A 44 2.15 10.90 1.51
CA ILE A 44 3.10 9.82 1.78
C ILE A 44 2.78 8.63 0.90
N ILE A 45 3.81 8.06 0.26
CA ILE A 45 3.70 6.77 -0.41
C ILE A 45 4.46 5.73 0.40
N PHE A 46 3.77 4.64 0.72
CA PHE A 46 4.37 3.41 1.23
C PHE A 46 4.61 2.49 0.04
N PRO A 47 5.83 2.41 -0.50
CA PRO A 47 6.16 1.50 -1.59
C PRO A 47 6.20 0.06 -1.07
N GLY A 48 6.29 -0.92 -1.96
CA GLY A 48 6.17 -2.27 -1.45
C GLY A 48 6.88 -3.35 -2.23
N VAL A 49 8.13 -3.63 -1.84
CA VAL A 49 8.77 -4.93 -2.11
C VAL A 49 9.36 -5.46 -0.79
N GLY A 50 9.32 -6.77 -0.60
CA GLY A 50 9.77 -7.44 0.62
C GLY A 50 8.64 -8.12 1.36
N SER A 51 8.90 -8.55 2.59
CA SER A 51 7.92 -9.25 3.42
C SER A 51 7.28 -8.35 4.48
N PHE A 52 6.04 -8.66 4.83
CA PHE A 52 5.28 -7.95 5.84
C PHE A 52 6.01 -7.89 7.21
N PRO A 53 6.58 -9.02 7.75
CA PRO A 53 7.32 -8.96 9.00
C PRO A 53 8.54 -8.02 8.94
N THR A 54 9.28 -8.02 7.85
CA THR A 54 10.47 -7.19 7.68
C THR A 54 10.11 -5.70 7.72
N ALA A 55 9.07 -5.30 6.99
CA ALA A 55 8.61 -3.91 6.98
C ALA A 55 8.11 -3.47 8.37
N MET A 56 7.30 -4.29 9.04
CA MET A 56 6.79 -3.97 10.36
C MET A 56 7.89 -3.94 11.43
N ASN A 57 8.88 -4.82 11.35
CA ASN A 57 10.05 -4.79 12.24
C ASN A 57 10.83 -3.49 12.09
N SER A 58 11.03 -3.01 10.87
CA SER A 58 11.69 -1.71 10.63
C SER A 58 10.92 -0.55 11.26
N ILE A 59 9.60 -0.51 11.08
CA ILE A 59 8.73 0.52 11.67
C ILE A 59 8.76 0.46 13.21
N ASN A 60 8.72 -0.74 13.78
CA ASN A 60 8.73 -0.94 15.23
C ASN A 60 10.08 -0.57 15.84
N LYS A 61 11.20 -0.97 15.23
CA LYS A 61 12.56 -0.60 15.69
C LYS A 61 12.74 0.91 15.79
N LYS A 62 12.18 1.68 14.87
CA LYS A 62 12.24 3.14 14.87
C LYS A 62 11.28 3.79 15.87
N LYS A 63 10.45 3.02 16.57
CA LYS A 63 9.44 3.48 17.55
C LYS A 63 8.47 4.55 17.00
N ILE A 64 8.27 4.57 15.68
CA ILE A 64 7.46 5.60 15.01
C ILE A 64 6.04 5.15 14.69
N LYS A 65 5.69 3.90 14.97
CA LYS A 65 4.38 3.30 14.66
C LYS A 65 3.21 4.20 15.09
N ASN A 66 3.19 4.61 16.35
CA ASN A 66 2.09 5.43 16.89
C ASN A 66 2.02 6.82 16.22
N GLN A 67 3.17 7.39 15.88
CA GLN A 67 3.23 8.67 15.19
C GLN A 67 2.70 8.54 13.74
N LEU A 68 3.05 7.47 13.03
CA LEU A 68 2.50 7.16 11.70
C LEU A 68 0.99 7.00 11.76
N ILE A 69 0.47 6.24 12.72
CA ILE A 69 -0.97 6.04 12.90
C ILE A 69 -1.68 7.39 13.13
N ARG A 70 -1.13 8.24 14.02
CA ARG A 70 -1.70 9.59 14.26
C ARG A 70 -1.71 10.43 13.00
N LEU A 71 -0.61 10.42 12.22
CA LEU A 71 -0.49 11.19 10.98
C LEU A 71 -1.56 10.77 9.97
N ILE A 72 -1.80 9.47 9.84
CA ILE A 72 -2.80 8.90 8.95
C ILE A 72 -4.22 9.24 9.41
N LYS A 73 -4.52 9.09 10.70
CA LYS A 73 -5.82 9.44 11.29
C LYS A 73 -6.13 10.93 11.14
N ASN A 74 -5.13 11.79 11.13
CA ASN A 74 -5.25 13.21 10.86
C ASN A 74 -5.39 13.54 9.36
N LYS A 75 -5.86 12.57 8.57
CA LYS A 75 -6.17 12.71 7.13
C LYS A 75 -4.98 13.06 6.23
N LYS A 76 -3.74 12.80 6.65
CA LYS A 76 -2.60 12.88 5.74
C LYS A 76 -2.86 11.95 4.55
N PRO A 77 -2.81 12.45 3.30
CA PRO A 77 -2.96 11.60 2.13
C PRO A 77 -1.89 10.52 2.08
N ILE A 78 -2.30 9.28 1.91
CA ILE A 78 -1.38 8.14 1.78
C ILE A 78 -1.78 7.24 0.62
N LEU A 79 -0.76 6.64 0.02
CA LEU A 79 -0.90 5.58 -0.97
C LEU A 79 -0.01 4.41 -0.57
N GLY A 80 -0.61 3.26 -0.33
CA GLY A 80 0.12 2.00 -0.15
C GLY A 80 0.17 1.22 -1.46
N ILE A 81 1.36 0.82 -1.89
CA ILE A 81 1.56 0.01 -3.10
C ILE A 81 2.00 -1.38 -2.66
N CYS A 82 1.25 -2.42 -3.03
CA CYS A 82 1.52 -3.82 -2.72
C CYS A 82 1.77 -4.03 -1.21
N LEU A 83 3.00 -4.36 -0.79
CA LEU A 83 3.37 -4.47 0.64
C LEU A 83 3.03 -3.22 1.43
N GLY A 84 3.20 -2.03 0.85
CA GLY A 84 2.84 -0.77 1.49
C GLY A 84 1.34 -0.65 1.81
N MET A 85 0.46 -1.26 1.00
CA MET A 85 -0.97 -1.40 1.33
C MET A 85 -1.18 -2.46 2.41
N GLN A 86 -0.48 -3.57 2.31
CA GLN A 86 -0.64 -4.69 3.24
C GLN A 86 -0.34 -4.26 4.69
N ILE A 87 0.74 -3.53 4.94
CA ILE A 87 1.10 -3.07 6.30
C ILE A 87 0.08 -2.12 6.94
N LEU A 88 -0.81 -1.53 6.16
CA LEU A 88 -1.91 -0.72 6.69
C LEU A 88 -3.02 -1.56 7.33
N THR A 89 -3.07 -2.87 7.09
CA THR A 89 -4.07 -3.78 7.67
C THR A 89 -3.76 -4.15 9.11
N GLU A 90 -4.59 -4.99 9.71
CA GLU A 90 -4.44 -5.39 11.13
C GLU A 90 -3.28 -6.37 11.32
N CYS A 91 -3.15 -7.34 10.43
CA CYS A 91 -2.11 -8.37 10.53
C CYS A 91 -1.89 -9.11 9.19
N SER A 92 -0.82 -9.90 9.18
CA SER A 92 -0.51 -10.88 8.14
C SER A 92 0.07 -12.14 8.76
N GLU A 93 -0.18 -13.27 8.10
CA GLU A 93 0.44 -14.57 8.40
C GLU A 93 1.58 -14.89 7.41
N GLU A 94 2.05 -13.91 6.66
CA GLU A 94 3.20 -14.09 5.77
C GLU A 94 4.45 -14.44 6.58
N ILE A 95 5.04 -15.61 6.33
CA ILE A 95 6.18 -16.19 7.05
C ILE A 95 5.81 -16.51 8.50
N SER A 96 5.34 -15.54 9.28
CA SER A 96 4.90 -15.65 10.66
C SER A 96 3.85 -14.58 10.96
N PHE A 97 3.04 -14.82 12.01
CA PHE A 97 2.05 -13.82 12.42
C PHE A 97 2.71 -12.50 12.79
N SER A 98 2.27 -11.43 12.14
CA SER A 98 2.77 -10.08 12.37
C SER A 98 1.64 -9.06 12.40
N LYS A 99 1.64 -8.19 13.42
CA LYS A 99 0.68 -7.09 13.54
C LYS A 99 1.06 -5.92 12.64
N GLY A 100 0.09 -5.40 11.89
CA GLY A 100 0.24 -4.22 11.05
C GLY A 100 -0.03 -2.89 11.77
N LEU A 101 -0.37 -1.89 10.99
CA LEU A 101 -0.70 -0.54 11.50
C LEU A 101 -2.16 -0.41 11.94
N SER A 102 -3.02 -1.37 11.61
CA SER A 102 -4.45 -1.39 11.95
C SER A 102 -5.21 -0.11 11.53
N ILE A 103 -4.90 0.39 10.35
CA ILE A 103 -5.59 1.52 9.72
C ILE A 103 -6.78 1.04 8.89
N ILE A 104 -6.60 -0.07 8.20
CA ILE A 104 -7.62 -0.74 7.40
C ILE A 104 -8.00 -2.02 8.14
N PRO A 105 -9.26 -2.18 8.59
CA PRO A 105 -9.72 -3.42 9.22
C PRO A 105 -9.59 -4.61 8.27
N GLY A 106 -9.11 -5.73 8.80
CA GLY A 106 -8.90 -6.96 8.04
C GLY A 106 -7.44 -7.38 8.00
N GLU A 107 -7.19 -8.50 7.39
CA GLU A 107 -5.93 -9.21 7.42
C GLU A 107 -5.42 -9.57 6.02
N ILE A 108 -4.15 -9.89 5.94
CA ILE A 108 -3.50 -10.35 4.71
C ILE A 108 -3.24 -11.85 4.84
N LYS A 109 -3.81 -12.63 3.94
CA LYS A 109 -3.69 -14.09 3.90
C LYS A 109 -3.29 -14.61 2.53
N TYR A 110 -2.71 -15.80 2.51
CA TYR A 110 -2.48 -16.52 1.26
C TYR A 110 -3.79 -16.75 0.51
N ASN A 111 -3.72 -16.69 -0.79
CA ASN A 111 -4.85 -17.07 -1.65
C ASN A 111 -5.24 -18.53 -1.39
N ILE A 112 -6.54 -18.82 -1.41
CA ILE A 112 -7.07 -20.18 -1.13
C ILE A 112 -6.40 -21.22 -2.04
N SER A 113 -6.20 -20.89 -3.32
CA SER A 113 -5.54 -21.77 -4.30
C SER A 113 -4.02 -21.87 -4.11
N LYS A 114 -3.43 -21.09 -3.18
CA LYS A 114 -1.97 -20.91 -3.04
C LYS A 114 -1.26 -20.51 -4.34
N LYS A 115 -1.99 -20.21 -5.41
CA LYS A 115 -1.42 -19.74 -6.68
C LYS A 115 -1.06 -18.27 -6.58
N THR A 116 0.11 -17.93 -7.14
CA THR A 116 0.54 -16.53 -7.25
C THR A 116 -0.28 -15.84 -8.34
N ASN A 117 -0.81 -14.66 -8.02
CA ASN A 117 -1.47 -13.81 -8.98
C ASN A 117 -0.42 -12.95 -9.71
N ILE A 118 -0.09 -13.31 -10.95
CA ILE A 118 0.93 -12.64 -11.76
C ILE A 118 0.31 -12.18 -13.08
N GLY A 119 0.70 -10.98 -13.51
CA GLY A 119 0.41 -10.47 -14.85
C GLY A 119 -0.51 -9.25 -14.87
N TRP A 120 -0.75 -8.77 -16.09
CA TRP A 120 -1.64 -7.66 -16.37
C TRP A 120 -3.09 -8.11 -16.28
N LYS A 121 -3.87 -7.48 -15.41
CA LYS A 121 -5.29 -7.79 -15.23
C LYS A 121 -6.12 -6.53 -15.22
N LYS A 122 -7.26 -6.64 -15.87
CA LYS A 122 -8.28 -5.59 -15.88
C LYS A 122 -8.97 -5.51 -14.53
N ILE A 123 -9.08 -4.30 -14.00
CA ILE A 123 -9.82 -4.05 -12.76
C ILE A 123 -11.25 -3.63 -13.04
N HIS A 124 -12.16 -3.99 -12.14
CA HIS A 124 -13.57 -3.61 -12.21
C HIS A 124 -13.98 -2.96 -10.89
N PHE A 125 -14.42 -1.72 -10.94
CA PHE A 125 -14.92 -1.04 -9.75
C PHE A 125 -16.25 -1.61 -9.29
N ILE A 126 -16.38 -1.84 -7.99
CA ILE A 126 -17.60 -2.37 -7.36
C ILE A 126 -18.74 -1.35 -7.44
N SER A 127 -18.40 -0.05 -7.45
CA SER A 127 -19.37 1.03 -7.53
C SER A 127 -18.98 2.07 -8.57
N SER A 128 -19.92 2.45 -9.42
CA SER A 128 -19.78 3.55 -10.38
C SER A 128 -19.62 4.92 -9.73
N LYS A 129 -20.03 5.06 -8.46
CA LYS A 129 -19.88 6.30 -7.68
C LYS A 129 -18.48 6.49 -7.12
N SER A 130 -17.53 5.58 -7.37
CA SER A 130 -16.15 5.75 -6.94
C SER A 130 -15.51 6.95 -7.64
N LYS A 131 -14.83 7.82 -6.89
CA LYS A 131 -14.02 8.92 -7.45
C LYS A 131 -12.88 8.43 -8.35
N TYR A 132 -12.56 7.15 -8.31
CA TYR A 132 -11.55 6.51 -9.15
C TYR A 132 -12.17 5.70 -10.29
N HIS A 133 -13.46 5.87 -10.57
CA HIS A 133 -14.17 5.09 -11.59
C HIS A 133 -13.60 5.26 -13.01
N SER A 134 -12.91 6.37 -13.27
CA SER A 134 -12.15 6.57 -14.53
C SER A 134 -11.10 5.48 -14.79
N LEU A 135 -10.66 4.77 -13.75
CA LEU A 135 -9.74 3.64 -13.87
C LEU A 135 -10.47 2.30 -14.11
N ASN A 136 -11.80 2.32 -14.22
CA ASN A 136 -12.56 1.09 -14.47
C ASN A 136 -12.21 0.52 -15.84
N ASN A 137 -11.98 -0.79 -15.90
CA ASN A 137 -11.51 -1.53 -17.07
C ASN A 137 -10.06 -1.26 -17.49
N GLU A 138 -9.29 -0.46 -16.73
CA GLU A 138 -7.86 -0.30 -16.98
C GLU A 138 -7.08 -1.53 -16.49
N TYR A 139 -5.91 -1.75 -17.08
CA TYR A 139 -5.03 -2.85 -16.75
C TYR A 139 -3.99 -2.44 -15.71
N PHE A 140 -3.85 -3.29 -14.69
CA PHE A 140 -2.81 -3.17 -13.67
C PHE A 140 -1.98 -4.45 -13.62
N TYR A 141 -0.69 -4.31 -13.35
CA TYR A 141 0.19 -5.46 -13.15
C TYR A 141 0.09 -5.94 -11.70
N PHE A 142 -0.20 -7.22 -11.56
CA PHE A 142 -0.28 -7.89 -10.26
C PHE A 142 0.90 -8.85 -10.11
N LEU A 143 1.45 -8.91 -8.89
CA LEU A 143 2.50 -9.85 -8.50
C LEU A 143 2.37 -10.12 -7.00
N HIS A 144 1.52 -11.06 -6.62
CA HIS A 144 1.29 -11.39 -5.21
C HIS A 144 0.68 -12.78 -5.02
N SER A 145 1.04 -13.44 -3.90
CA SER A 145 0.44 -14.70 -3.44
C SER A 145 -0.54 -14.48 -2.28
N LEU A 146 -0.56 -13.29 -1.74
CA LEU A 146 -1.36 -12.87 -0.59
C LEU A 146 -2.47 -11.94 -1.03
N SER A 147 -3.60 -11.98 -0.33
CA SER A 147 -4.74 -11.11 -0.59
C SER A 147 -5.33 -10.54 0.69
N TYR A 148 -5.95 -9.39 0.55
CA TYR A 148 -6.71 -8.76 1.62
C TYR A 148 -7.99 -9.55 1.92
N LYS A 149 -8.21 -9.83 3.20
CA LYS A 149 -9.42 -10.42 3.76
C LYS A 149 -9.98 -9.48 4.81
N GLY A 150 -11.08 -8.84 4.48
CA GLY A 150 -11.72 -7.87 5.37
C GLY A 150 -13.03 -7.33 4.80
N PRO A 151 -13.67 -6.37 5.49
CA PRO A 151 -14.99 -5.88 5.10
C PRO A 151 -15.00 -5.30 3.69
N ILE A 152 -15.99 -5.69 2.90
CA ILE A 152 -16.13 -5.33 1.47
C ILE A 152 -16.17 -3.81 1.23
N LYS A 153 -16.64 -3.03 2.20
CA LYS A 153 -16.67 -1.56 2.10
C LYS A 153 -15.30 -0.92 1.86
N TYR A 154 -14.22 -1.63 2.22
CA TYR A 154 -12.84 -1.19 1.98
C TYR A 154 -12.29 -1.65 0.61
N GLN A 155 -12.99 -2.55 -0.07
CA GLN A 155 -12.65 -2.98 -1.42
C GLN A 155 -13.37 -2.07 -2.42
N LYS A 156 -12.62 -1.47 -3.33
CA LYS A 156 -13.19 -0.53 -4.32
C LYS A 156 -13.22 -1.10 -5.72
N ALA A 157 -12.26 -1.95 -6.02
CA ALA A 157 -12.16 -2.63 -7.30
C ALA A 157 -11.70 -4.08 -7.11
N ILE A 158 -12.04 -4.92 -8.06
CA ILE A 158 -11.65 -6.33 -8.11
C ILE A 158 -11.14 -6.68 -9.51
N THR A 159 -10.38 -7.75 -9.63
CA THR A 159 -10.12 -8.41 -10.91
C THR A 159 -11.15 -9.52 -11.11
N LYS A 160 -11.58 -9.77 -12.35
CA LYS A 160 -12.33 -10.99 -12.63
C LYS A 160 -11.41 -12.18 -12.33
N LYS A 161 -11.92 -13.17 -11.60
CA LYS A 161 -11.26 -14.47 -11.54
C LYS A 161 -11.29 -15.02 -12.95
N THR A 162 -10.14 -15.14 -13.61
CA THR A 162 -10.00 -16.06 -14.73
C THR A 162 -10.11 -17.44 -14.10
N PHE A 163 -11.24 -18.11 -14.30
CA PHE A 163 -11.34 -19.53 -14.10
C PHE A 163 -10.62 -20.16 -15.32
N GLU A 164 -9.38 -20.53 -15.14
CA GLU A 164 -8.68 -21.55 -15.91
C GLU A 164 -8.36 -22.71 -14.98
#